data_207b1a561e5b87a5daef829e02a9b6ee
#
_entry.id   207b1a561e5b87a5daef829e02a9b6ee
#
_cell.length_a   1.000
_cell.length_b   1.000
_cell.length_c   1.000
_cell.angle_alpha   90.00
_cell.angle_beta   90.00
_cell.angle_gamma   90.00
#
_symmetry.space_group_name_H-M   'P 1'
#
loop_
_entity.id
_entity.type
_entity.pdbx_description
1 polymer ?
#
loop_
_entity_poly.entity_id
_entity_poly.type
_entity_poly.pdbx_seq_one_letter_code
_entity_poly.pdbx_strand_id
1 'polypeptide(L)'
;MRHRQRHVPVTMGSPRFRTLEATGCTVIEAWFPPNALLPSHTHDRAIFGVMLSGAFDSEIAHRTLDCPRASAWVEPLGERHANHIGRHGAHVLVLQPDASAFEAFSDYLSEVQHLRRAEIAADAWRLARELDAGDDLSTLIADGLVNTMLATAVRQQRRPQFHAPLPHWLLLAQEFVHAHFREHVSLAAIALAAGVTPSHLARQFRAHFGTTVGDYVRQLRVEWVAEQLTRTTMSLSEVGIAAGFSDQSHLTREFQRRLGATPGAWRRRYGI
;
A
#
# COMPACT_ATOMS: atom_id res chain seq x y z
N MET A 1 22.88 -1.23 24.38
CA MET A 1 23.75 -0.69 23.32
C MET A 1 22.85 -0.16 22.22
N ARG A 2 22.83 1.15 21.95
CA ARG A 2 21.98 1.74 20.90
C ARG A 2 22.64 1.46 19.56
N HIS A 3 22.06 0.57 18.74
CA HIS A 3 22.51 0.35 17.36
C HIS A 3 22.19 1.60 16.53
N ARG A 4 23.23 2.33 16.17
CA ARG A 4 23.15 3.43 15.20
C ARG A 4 22.89 2.82 13.80
N GLN A 5 21.69 2.99 13.28
CA GLN A 5 21.45 2.80 11.84
C GLN A 5 22.41 3.73 11.08
N ARG A 6 23.18 3.19 10.15
CA ARG A 6 24.02 3.98 9.26
C ARG A 6 23.10 4.75 8.30
N HIS A 7 22.99 6.05 8.54
CA HIS A 7 22.31 6.96 7.63
C HIS A 7 23.03 7.01 6.29
N VAL A 8 22.30 6.70 5.23
CA VAL A 8 22.72 6.93 3.85
C VAL A 8 22.35 8.36 3.48
N PRO A 9 23.25 9.16 2.89
CA PRO A 9 22.95 10.54 2.52
C PRO A 9 21.93 10.59 1.38
N VAL A 10 20.81 11.25 1.60
CA VAL A 10 19.74 11.48 0.63
C VAL A 10 19.87 12.90 0.08
N THR A 11 19.96 13.04 -1.22
CA THR A 11 20.21 14.28 -1.94
C THR A 11 18.97 15.10 -2.24
N MET A 12 18.00 15.25 -1.42
CA MET A 12 16.94 16.28 -1.42
C MET A 12 15.88 15.95 -0.37
N GLY A 13 16.01 16.54 0.79
CA GLY A 13 15.19 16.27 1.96
C GLY A 13 15.63 14.99 2.70
N SER A 14 15.59 15.00 4.02
CA SER A 14 15.90 13.79 4.80
C SER A 14 14.66 12.93 4.95
N PRO A 15 14.75 11.58 4.84
CA PRO A 15 13.64 10.70 5.16
C PRO A 15 13.24 10.90 6.64
N ARG A 16 11.94 10.75 6.91
CA ARG A 16 11.38 10.80 8.26
C ARG A 16 10.91 9.41 8.66
N PHE A 17 11.10 9.07 9.93
CA PHE A 17 10.74 7.77 10.47
C PHE A 17 9.99 7.93 11.80
N ARG A 18 9.01 7.06 12.03
CA ARG A 18 8.42 6.79 13.35
C ARG A 18 8.47 5.29 13.59
N THR A 19 8.62 4.88 14.84
CA THR A 19 8.72 3.47 15.22
C THR A 19 7.78 3.16 16.38
N LEU A 20 7.26 1.94 16.37
CA LEU A 20 6.52 1.32 17.47
C LEU A 20 7.05 -0.09 17.67
N GLU A 21 7.42 -0.43 18.90
CA GLU A 21 7.79 -1.80 19.24
C GLU A 21 6.52 -2.59 19.58
N ALA A 22 6.26 -3.60 18.78
CA ALA A 22 5.26 -4.64 19.01
C ALA A 22 5.95 -5.91 19.53
N THR A 23 5.18 -6.90 20.00
CA THR A 23 5.75 -8.13 20.52
C THR A 23 6.47 -8.92 19.41
N GLY A 24 7.79 -8.90 19.43
CA GLY A 24 8.63 -9.56 18.43
C GLY A 24 8.62 -8.90 17.03
N CYS A 25 8.19 -7.64 16.92
CA CYS A 25 8.20 -6.92 15.65
C CYS A 25 8.43 -5.43 15.86
N THR A 26 9.42 -4.87 15.16
CA THR A 26 9.55 -3.41 15.06
C THR A 26 8.70 -2.92 13.88
N VAL A 27 7.78 -2.02 14.15
CA VAL A 27 6.95 -1.36 13.14
C VAL A 27 7.57 0.01 12.85
N ILE A 28 7.85 0.29 11.58
CA ILE A 28 8.48 1.53 11.13
C ILE A 28 7.57 2.19 10.07
N GLU A 29 7.17 3.41 10.32
CA GLU A 29 6.53 4.25 9.32
C GLU A 29 7.56 5.21 8.75
N ALA A 30 7.73 5.23 7.43
CA ALA A 30 8.79 5.98 6.77
C ALA A 30 8.26 6.84 5.61
N TRP A 31 8.78 8.06 5.49
CA TRP A 31 8.51 8.99 4.40
C TRP A 31 9.80 9.29 3.66
N PHE A 32 9.80 9.02 2.37
CA PHE A 32 10.92 9.31 1.48
C PHE A 32 10.57 10.47 0.55
N PRO A 33 11.48 11.44 0.38
CA PRO A 33 11.24 12.57 -0.51
C PRO A 33 11.15 12.13 -1.99
N PRO A 34 10.52 12.96 -2.85
CA PRO A 34 10.44 12.71 -4.28
C PRO A 34 11.82 12.50 -4.92
N ASN A 35 11.91 11.53 -5.85
CA ASN A 35 13.10 11.21 -6.63
C ASN A 35 14.34 10.86 -5.79
N ALA A 36 14.16 10.46 -4.53
CA ALA A 36 15.26 9.97 -3.71
C ALA A 36 15.77 8.63 -4.24
N LEU A 37 17.08 8.43 -4.15
CA LEU A 37 17.75 7.17 -4.43
C LEU A 37 18.24 6.58 -3.11
N LEU A 38 17.80 5.38 -2.78
CA LEU A 38 18.39 4.56 -1.74
C LEU A 38 19.39 3.62 -2.42
N PRO A 39 20.69 3.88 -2.26
CA PRO A 39 21.71 3.06 -2.92
C PRO A 39 21.67 1.63 -2.39
N SER A 40 22.32 0.73 -3.12
CA SER A 40 22.34 -0.70 -2.79
C SER A 40 22.78 -0.97 -1.35
N HIS A 41 21.92 -1.63 -0.58
CA HIS A 41 22.13 -1.97 0.84
C HIS A 41 21.47 -3.31 1.19
N THR A 42 21.62 -3.74 2.42
CA THR A 42 21.02 -4.94 3.00
C THR A 42 20.45 -4.63 4.38
N HIS A 43 19.53 -5.45 4.84
CA HIS A 43 18.99 -5.39 6.20
C HIS A 43 19.45 -6.60 7.04
N ASP A 44 19.56 -6.41 8.35
CA ASP A 44 19.89 -7.45 9.34
C ASP A 44 18.66 -8.23 9.84
N ARG A 45 17.47 -7.88 9.35
CA ARG A 45 16.19 -8.58 9.53
C ARG A 45 15.41 -8.59 8.23
N ALA A 46 14.53 -9.57 8.06
CA ALA A 46 13.58 -9.55 6.96
C ALA A 46 12.64 -8.35 7.09
N ILE A 47 12.25 -7.80 5.96
CA ILE A 47 11.30 -6.70 5.88
C ILE A 47 10.03 -7.18 5.19
N PHE A 48 8.88 -6.89 5.81
CA PHE A 48 7.60 -6.89 5.15
C PHE A 48 7.14 -5.43 5.00
N GLY A 49 7.24 -4.92 3.78
CA GLY A 49 6.90 -3.53 3.46
C GLY A 49 5.50 -3.40 2.86
N VAL A 50 4.84 -2.27 3.12
CA VAL A 50 3.55 -1.90 2.50
C VAL A 50 3.61 -0.44 2.05
N MET A 51 3.32 -0.20 0.77
CA MET A 51 3.23 1.14 0.20
C MET A 51 1.90 1.79 0.59
N LEU A 52 1.96 2.79 1.44
CA LEU A 52 0.80 3.57 1.89
C LEU A 52 0.42 4.64 0.86
N SER A 53 1.40 5.40 0.35
CA SER A 53 1.20 6.36 -0.75
C SER A 53 2.49 6.58 -1.53
N GLY A 54 2.35 7.11 -2.76
CA GLY A 54 3.49 7.25 -3.66
C GLY A 54 3.87 5.92 -4.32
N ALA A 55 5.12 5.79 -4.70
CA ALA A 55 5.66 4.60 -5.34
C ALA A 55 7.18 4.56 -5.26
N PHE A 56 7.77 3.38 -5.42
CA PHE A 56 9.17 3.20 -5.76
C PHE A 56 9.38 1.98 -6.65
N ASP A 57 10.48 1.97 -7.37
CA ASP A 57 11.01 0.78 -8.01
C ASP A 57 12.11 0.18 -7.14
N SER A 58 12.04 -1.11 -6.85
CA SER A 58 13.06 -1.86 -6.10
C SER A 58 13.83 -2.78 -7.03
N GLU A 59 15.14 -2.57 -7.11
CA GLU A 59 16.06 -3.50 -7.77
C GLU A 59 16.51 -4.54 -6.75
N ILE A 60 15.99 -5.76 -6.84
CA ILE A 60 16.22 -6.85 -5.90
C ILE A 60 16.23 -8.20 -6.62
N ALA A 61 17.11 -9.12 -6.24
CA ALA A 61 17.18 -10.47 -6.80
C ALA A 61 17.22 -10.48 -8.33
N HIS A 62 18.02 -9.60 -8.95
CA HIS A 62 18.18 -9.43 -10.42
C HIS A 62 16.90 -9.06 -11.18
N ARG A 63 15.92 -8.48 -10.53
CA ARG A 63 14.67 -8.00 -11.12
C ARG A 63 14.28 -6.66 -10.55
N THR A 64 13.46 -5.92 -11.28
CA THR A 64 12.85 -4.68 -10.80
C THR A 64 11.42 -4.96 -10.36
N LEU A 65 11.09 -4.61 -9.11
CA LEU A 65 9.73 -4.63 -8.59
C LEU A 65 9.15 -3.22 -8.65
N ASP A 66 8.12 -3.02 -9.45
CA ASP A 66 7.31 -1.81 -9.43
C ASP A 66 6.37 -1.87 -8.21
N CYS A 67 6.61 -1.02 -7.23
CA CYS A 67 5.88 -0.94 -5.97
C CYS A 67 5.02 0.33 -5.91
N PRO A 68 3.91 0.40 -6.68
CA PRO A 68 2.94 1.46 -6.52
C PRO A 68 2.21 1.31 -5.20
N ARG A 69 1.35 2.27 -4.92
CA ARG A 69 0.47 2.26 -3.78
C ARG A 69 -0.31 0.94 -3.63
N ALA A 70 -0.55 0.53 -2.37
CA ALA A 70 -1.15 -0.74 -1.97
C ALA A 70 -0.35 -2.00 -2.39
N SER A 71 0.89 -1.83 -2.85
CA SER A 71 1.85 -2.94 -2.91
C SER A 71 2.29 -3.34 -1.52
N ALA A 72 2.46 -4.64 -1.32
CA ALA A 72 3.21 -5.21 -0.21
C ALA A 72 4.33 -6.07 -0.78
N TRP A 73 5.48 -6.08 -0.11
CA TRP A 73 6.64 -6.84 -0.58
C TRP A 73 7.42 -7.42 0.61
N VAL A 74 8.24 -8.41 0.33
CA VAL A 74 9.22 -8.96 1.28
C VAL A 74 10.62 -8.72 0.73
N GLU A 75 11.49 -8.21 1.57
CA GLU A 75 12.93 -8.17 1.40
C GLU A 75 13.53 -9.14 2.43
N PRO A 76 14.05 -10.28 2.00
CA PRO A 76 14.64 -11.26 2.91
C PRO A 76 15.84 -10.70 3.67
N LEU A 77 16.14 -11.30 4.82
CA LEU A 77 17.36 -11.03 5.57
C LEU A 77 18.60 -11.10 4.66
N GLY A 78 19.40 -10.05 4.65
CA GLY A 78 20.66 -9.99 3.91
C GLY A 78 20.52 -9.83 2.39
N GLU A 79 19.30 -9.84 1.84
CA GLU A 79 19.09 -9.64 0.41
C GLU A 79 19.47 -8.21 0.01
N ARG A 80 20.31 -8.12 -1.04
CA ARG A 80 20.81 -6.82 -1.53
C ARG A 80 19.80 -6.18 -2.47
N HIS A 81 19.47 -4.93 -2.19
CA HIS A 81 18.52 -4.18 -3.01
C HIS A 81 18.83 -2.69 -3.05
N ALA A 82 18.24 -2.00 -4.03
CA ALA A 82 18.26 -0.54 -4.16
C ALA A 82 16.86 -0.04 -4.49
N ASN A 83 16.49 1.14 -4.00
CA ASN A 83 15.16 1.69 -4.23
C ASN A 83 15.23 3.06 -4.89
N HIS A 84 14.47 3.23 -5.96
CA HIS A 84 14.30 4.48 -6.71
C HIS A 84 12.92 5.05 -6.39
N ILE A 85 12.89 6.07 -5.58
CA ILE A 85 11.64 6.70 -5.13
C ILE A 85 11.01 7.49 -6.27
N GLY A 86 9.73 7.27 -6.51
CA GLY A 86 8.98 7.93 -7.58
C GLY A 86 8.90 9.45 -7.40
N ARG A 87 8.49 10.15 -8.47
CA ARG A 87 8.37 11.62 -8.54
C ARG A 87 7.49 12.26 -7.46
N HIS A 88 6.70 11.46 -6.76
CA HIS A 88 5.78 11.90 -5.72
C HIS A 88 6.23 11.53 -4.31
N GLY A 89 7.44 10.97 -4.16
CA GLY A 89 7.89 10.42 -2.90
C GLY A 89 7.28 9.06 -2.61
N ALA A 90 7.61 8.51 -1.44
CA ALA A 90 7.02 7.28 -0.95
C ALA A 90 6.70 7.40 0.55
N HIS A 91 5.56 6.89 0.95
CA HIS A 91 5.14 6.72 2.33
C HIS A 91 4.89 5.23 2.54
N VAL A 92 5.67 4.61 3.38
CA VAL A 92 5.68 3.16 3.56
C VAL A 92 5.51 2.79 5.03
N LEU A 93 4.87 1.67 5.28
CA LEU A 93 4.91 0.98 6.55
C LEU A 93 5.79 -0.25 6.40
N VAL A 94 6.75 -0.42 7.30
CA VAL A 94 7.69 -1.53 7.32
C VAL A 94 7.52 -2.30 8.61
N LEU A 95 7.36 -3.59 8.51
CA LEU A 95 7.41 -4.55 9.60
C LEU A 95 8.75 -5.26 9.56
N GLN A 96 9.46 -5.27 10.67
CA GLN A 96 10.70 -6.03 10.89
C GLN A 96 10.45 -7.09 11.96
N PRO A 97 9.89 -8.25 11.60
CA PRO A 97 9.61 -9.32 12.55
C PRO A 97 10.91 -9.96 13.04
N ASP A 98 10.95 -10.32 14.31
CA ASP A 98 12.02 -11.15 14.88
C ASP A 98 11.83 -12.59 14.44
N ALA A 99 12.90 -13.24 14.00
CA ALA A 99 12.82 -14.60 13.45
C ALA A 99 12.21 -15.62 14.44
N SER A 100 12.51 -15.49 15.74
CA SER A 100 11.97 -16.37 16.78
C SER A 100 10.49 -16.13 17.07
N ALA A 101 9.99 -14.90 16.94
CA ALA A 101 8.60 -14.57 17.20
C ALA A 101 7.69 -14.94 16.03
N PHE A 102 8.24 -15.04 14.81
CA PHE A 102 7.51 -15.25 13.58
C PHE A 102 7.94 -16.49 12.80
N GLU A 103 8.36 -17.55 13.50
CA GLU A 103 8.78 -18.83 12.92
C GLU A 103 7.74 -19.39 11.93
N ALA A 104 6.44 -19.23 12.24
CA ALA A 104 5.35 -19.69 11.36
C ALA A 104 5.31 -18.98 9.99
N PHE A 105 6.02 -17.87 9.83
CA PHE A 105 6.11 -17.09 8.59
C PHE A 105 7.52 -17.11 7.97
N SER A 106 8.45 -17.89 8.54
CA SER A 106 9.87 -17.91 8.15
C SER A 106 10.05 -18.21 6.66
N ASP A 107 9.38 -19.23 6.13
CA ASP A 107 9.43 -19.59 4.72
C ASP A 107 8.97 -18.45 3.81
N TYR A 108 7.91 -17.75 4.22
CA TYR A 108 7.38 -16.61 3.47
C TYR A 108 8.34 -15.40 3.49
N LEU A 109 8.99 -15.16 4.62
CA LEU A 109 9.91 -14.04 4.82
C LEU A 109 11.33 -14.31 4.27
N SER A 110 11.64 -15.56 3.90
CA SER A 110 12.93 -15.95 3.32
C SER A 110 13.02 -15.75 1.81
N GLU A 111 11.93 -15.40 1.15
CA GLU A 111 11.87 -15.20 -0.29
C GLU A 111 11.37 -13.80 -0.64
N VAL A 112 11.87 -13.26 -1.76
CA VAL A 112 11.37 -11.99 -2.30
C VAL A 112 9.94 -12.18 -2.77
N GLN A 113 9.01 -11.50 -2.14
CA GLN A 113 7.58 -11.51 -2.45
C GLN A 113 7.13 -10.15 -2.96
N HIS A 114 6.11 -10.13 -3.79
CA HIS A 114 5.43 -8.90 -4.22
C HIS A 114 3.94 -9.16 -4.39
N LEU A 115 3.13 -8.40 -3.70
CA LEU A 115 1.67 -8.50 -3.66
C LEU A 115 1.03 -7.14 -3.91
N ARG A 116 -0.15 -7.14 -4.53
CA ARG A 116 -1.01 -5.94 -4.62
C ARG A 116 -2.35 -6.27 -3.96
N ARG A 117 -2.55 -5.83 -2.70
CA ARG A 117 -3.73 -6.17 -1.91
C ARG A 117 -4.23 -4.99 -1.08
N ALA A 118 -5.43 -4.53 -1.41
CA ALA A 118 -6.09 -3.44 -0.69
C ALA A 118 -6.36 -3.75 0.79
N GLU A 119 -6.58 -5.03 1.14
CA GLU A 119 -6.82 -5.47 2.51
C GLU A 119 -5.59 -5.24 3.40
N ILE A 120 -4.41 -5.65 2.93
CA ILE A 120 -3.14 -5.44 3.64
C ILE A 120 -2.86 -3.94 3.79
N ALA A 121 -3.11 -3.14 2.75
CA ALA A 121 -2.94 -1.69 2.81
C ALA A 121 -3.90 -1.02 3.81
N ALA A 122 -5.13 -1.52 3.94
CA ALA A 122 -6.08 -1.00 4.93
C ALA A 122 -5.61 -1.27 6.37
N ASP A 123 -5.11 -2.47 6.64
CA ASP A 123 -4.56 -2.80 7.96
C ASP A 123 -3.25 -2.05 8.23
N ALA A 124 -2.41 -1.85 7.22
CA ALA A 124 -1.22 -1.01 7.34
C ALA A 124 -1.55 0.46 7.70
N TRP A 125 -2.63 1.03 7.16
CA TRP A 125 -3.12 2.34 7.56
C TRP A 125 -3.66 2.37 8.99
N ARG A 126 -4.31 1.29 9.44
CA ARG A 126 -4.73 1.18 10.84
C ARG A 126 -3.52 1.14 11.76
N LEU A 127 -2.50 0.35 11.40
CA LEU A 127 -1.26 0.25 12.17
C LEU A 127 -0.49 1.57 12.21
N ALA A 128 -0.42 2.32 11.11
CA ALA A 128 0.19 3.65 11.08
C ALA A 128 -0.52 4.64 12.04
N ARG A 129 -1.81 4.45 12.33
CA ARG A 129 -2.54 5.25 13.32
C ARG A 129 -2.16 4.90 14.75
N GLU A 130 -1.82 3.66 15.03
CA GLU A 130 -1.36 3.24 16.37
C GLU A 130 0.01 3.84 16.70
N LEU A 131 0.89 4.03 15.70
CA LEU A 131 2.15 4.76 15.91
C LEU A 131 1.92 6.22 16.34
N ASP A 132 0.72 6.75 16.09
CA ASP A 132 0.34 8.12 16.44
C ASP A 132 -0.40 8.19 17.78
N ALA A 133 -1.23 7.20 18.06
CA ALA A 133 -1.97 7.11 19.32
C ALA A 133 -1.00 7.00 20.50
N GLY A 134 -0.02 6.08 20.40
CA GLY A 134 1.08 5.94 21.35
C GLY A 134 0.62 5.72 22.79
N ASP A 135 -0.56 5.10 22.97
CA ASP A 135 -1.12 4.78 24.28
C ASP A 135 -0.75 3.34 24.71
N ASP A 136 -1.19 2.94 25.89
CA ASP A 136 -0.90 1.64 26.50
C ASP A 136 -1.54 0.44 25.76
N LEU A 137 -2.52 0.68 24.89
CA LEU A 137 -3.16 -0.34 24.04
C LEU A 137 -2.53 -0.45 22.65
N SER A 138 -1.74 0.54 22.23
CA SER A 138 -1.17 0.60 20.88
C SER A 138 -0.33 -0.63 20.54
N THR A 139 0.46 -1.17 21.47
CA THR A 139 1.24 -2.39 21.27
C THR A 139 0.33 -3.60 21.03
N LEU A 140 -0.72 -3.77 21.81
CA LEU A 140 -1.67 -4.89 21.69
C LEU A 140 -2.41 -4.86 20.33
N ILE A 141 -2.84 -3.66 19.91
CA ILE A 141 -3.50 -3.48 18.62
C ILE A 141 -2.50 -3.75 17.48
N ALA A 142 -1.27 -3.27 17.62
CA ALA A 142 -0.21 -3.50 16.65
C ALA A 142 0.09 -5.00 16.47
N ASP A 143 0.21 -5.75 17.55
CA ASP A 143 0.40 -7.21 17.52
C ASP A 143 -0.70 -7.93 16.71
N GLY A 144 -1.96 -7.55 16.96
CA GLY A 144 -3.09 -8.10 16.20
C GLY A 144 -3.04 -7.79 14.72
N LEU A 145 -2.70 -6.55 14.36
CA LEU A 145 -2.62 -6.10 12.97
C LEU A 145 -1.43 -6.72 12.24
N VAL A 146 -0.25 -6.78 12.86
CA VAL A 146 0.95 -7.42 12.30
C VAL A 146 0.67 -8.88 11.96
N ASN A 147 0.14 -9.64 12.91
CA ASN A 147 -0.21 -11.05 12.69
C ASN A 147 -1.27 -11.21 11.58
N THR A 148 -2.28 -10.34 11.53
CA THR A 148 -3.32 -10.35 10.50
C THR A 148 -2.74 -10.10 9.11
N MET A 149 -1.86 -9.11 8.98
CA MET A 149 -1.22 -8.74 7.71
C MET A 149 -0.34 -9.88 7.20
N LEU A 150 0.53 -10.45 8.03
CA LEU A 150 1.42 -11.57 7.67
C LEU A 150 0.61 -12.82 7.32
N ALA A 151 -0.38 -13.19 8.15
CA ALA A 151 -1.23 -14.36 7.87
C ALA A 151 -2.04 -14.18 6.57
N THR A 152 -2.51 -12.96 6.28
CA THR A 152 -3.20 -12.65 5.03
C THR A 152 -2.27 -12.80 3.84
N ALA A 153 -1.03 -12.32 3.94
CA ALA A 153 -0.02 -12.43 2.89
C ALA A 153 0.33 -13.89 2.59
N VAL A 154 0.64 -14.69 3.61
CA VAL A 154 0.94 -16.13 3.47
C VAL A 154 -0.25 -16.91 2.90
N ARG A 155 -1.47 -16.62 3.38
CA ARG A 155 -2.68 -17.26 2.85
C ARG A 155 -2.88 -16.96 1.36
N GLN A 156 -2.51 -15.79 0.90
CA GLN A 156 -2.56 -15.42 -0.51
C GLN A 156 -1.52 -16.19 -1.33
N GLN A 157 -0.30 -16.35 -0.81
CA GLN A 157 0.73 -17.15 -1.47
C GLN A 157 0.30 -18.63 -1.60
N ARG A 158 -0.30 -19.20 -0.54
CA ARG A 158 -0.76 -20.60 -0.52
C ARG A 158 -2.00 -20.87 -1.38
N ARG A 159 -2.77 -19.84 -1.73
CA ARG A 159 -3.85 -20.02 -2.72
C ARG A 159 -3.20 -20.40 -4.04
N PRO A 160 -3.72 -21.40 -4.77
CA PRO A 160 -3.26 -21.66 -6.12
C PRO A 160 -3.33 -20.35 -6.88
N GLN A 161 -2.22 -19.70 -7.05
CA GLN A 161 -2.15 -18.58 -7.96
C GLN A 161 -2.35 -19.25 -9.31
N PHE A 162 -3.46 -18.96 -9.99
CA PHE A 162 -3.52 -19.13 -11.41
C PHE A 162 -2.45 -18.17 -11.97
N HIS A 163 -1.25 -18.70 -12.11
CA HIS A 163 -0.09 -18.00 -12.71
C HIS A 163 -0.25 -17.90 -14.23
N ALA A 164 -1.47 -18.04 -14.75
CA ALA A 164 -1.72 -17.55 -16.08
C ALA A 164 -1.48 -16.04 -16.07
N PRO A 165 -0.61 -15.52 -16.93
CA PRO A 165 -0.46 -14.08 -17.08
C PRO A 165 -1.85 -13.48 -17.23
N LEU A 166 -2.06 -12.32 -16.59
CA LEU A 166 -3.37 -11.64 -16.69
C LEU A 166 -3.78 -11.59 -18.15
N PRO A 167 -4.97 -12.10 -18.51
CA PRO A 167 -5.42 -12.03 -19.87
C PRO A 167 -5.31 -10.60 -20.39
N HIS A 168 -4.81 -10.40 -21.58
CA HIS A 168 -4.57 -9.07 -22.15
C HIS A 168 -5.79 -8.15 -22.02
N TRP A 169 -6.99 -8.68 -22.27
CA TRP A 169 -8.23 -7.92 -22.11
C TRP A 169 -8.48 -7.47 -20.66
N LEU A 170 -7.99 -8.22 -19.65
CA LEU A 170 -8.16 -7.85 -18.24
C LEU A 170 -7.17 -6.75 -17.84
N LEU A 171 -5.98 -6.73 -18.45
CA LEU A 171 -5.03 -5.60 -18.37
C LEU A 171 -5.66 -4.35 -18.98
N LEU A 172 -6.24 -4.44 -20.18
CA LEU A 172 -6.95 -3.33 -20.82
C LEU A 172 -8.09 -2.80 -19.94
N ALA A 173 -8.86 -3.70 -19.30
CA ALA A 173 -9.90 -3.29 -18.36
C ALA A 173 -9.33 -2.53 -17.16
N GLN A 174 -8.23 -3.00 -16.60
CA GLN A 174 -7.54 -2.34 -15.49
C GLN A 174 -7.00 -0.97 -15.90
N GLU A 175 -6.31 -0.88 -17.03
CA GLU A 175 -5.79 0.38 -17.58
C GLU A 175 -6.92 1.39 -17.83
N PHE A 176 -8.03 0.95 -18.42
CA PHE A 176 -9.21 1.80 -18.60
C PHE A 176 -9.73 2.35 -17.27
N VAL A 177 -9.84 1.50 -16.24
CA VAL A 177 -10.24 1.95 -14.90
C VAL A 177 -9.27 2.96 -14.34
N HIS A 178 -7.96 2.73 -14.44
CA HIS A 178 -6.93 3.66 -13.97
C HIS A 178 -6.95 5.01 -14.70
N ALA A 179 -7.26 5.02 -15.99
CA ALA A 179 -7.38 6.25 -16.77
C ALA A 179 -8.63 7.06 -16.42
N HIS A 180 -9.75 6.38 -16.05
CA HIS A 180 -11.07 7.01 -15.97
C HIS A 180 -11.73 6.94 -14.58
N PHE A 181 -11.07 6.42 -13.53
CA PHE A 181 -11.71 6.19 -12.22
C PHE A 181 -12.37 7.43 -11.61
N ARG A 182 -11.93 8.63 -11.96
CA ARG A 182 -12.50 9.89 -11.48
C ARG A 182 -13.79 10.28 -12.19
N GLU A 183 -14.06 9.68 -13.35
CA GLU A 183 -15.25 9.90 -14.15
C GLU A 183 -16.37 8.90 -13.75
N HIS A 184 -17.57 9.11 -14.31
CA HIS A 184 -18.64 8.14 -14.16
C HIS A 184 -18.39 6.95 -15.08
N VAL A 185 -17.76 5.90 -14.54
CA VAL A 185 -17.44 4.68 -15.30
C VAL A 185 -18.43 3.56 -14.97
N SER A 186 -19.13 3.08 -16.00
CA SER A 186 -20.00 1.91 -15.86
C SER A 186 -19.26 0.60 -16.14
N LEU A 187 -19.71 -0.50 -15.54
CA LEU A 187 -19.19 -1.83 -15.85
C LEU A 187 -19.27 -2.17 -17.35
N ALA A 188 -20.34 -1.70 -18.01
CA ALA A 188 -20.52 -1.90 -19.44
C ALA A 188 -19.47 -1.15 -20.28
N ALA A 189 -19.12 0.08 -19.92
CA ALA A 189 -18.10 0.85 -20.61
C ALA A 189 -16.71 0.19 -20.49
N ILE A 190 -16.35 -0.30 -19.29
CA ILE A 190 -15.08 -1.01 -19.06
C ILE A 190 -15.06 -2.33 -19.87
N ALA A 191 -16.16 -3.07 -19.86
CA ALA A 191 -16.27 -4.33 -20.59
C ALA A 191 -16.17 -4.13 -22.11
N LEU A 192 -16.78 -3.07 -22.62
CA LEU A 192 -16.67 -2.67 -24.03
C LEU A 192 -15.23 -2.33 -24.41
N ALA A 193 -14.54 -1.51 -23.60
CA ALA A 193 -13.14 -1.15 -23.82
C ALA A 193 -12.20 -2.38 -23.81
N ALA A 194 -12.54 -3.38 -22.99
CA ALA A 194 -11.77 -4.62 -22.89
C ALA A 194 -12.19 -5.69 -23.91
N GLY A 195 -13.24 -5.46 -24.73
CA GLY A 195 -13.72 -6.42 -25.73
C GLY A 195 -14.40 -7.66 -25.14
N VAL A 196 -15.03 -7.53 -23.95
CA VAL A 196 -15.69 -8.65 -23.24
C VAL A 196 -17.09 -8.28 -22.79
N THR A 197 -17.88 -9.28 -22.33
CA THR A 197 -19.18 -9.00 -21.74
C THR A 197 -19.07 -8.50 -20.30
N PRO A 198 -20.00 -7.66 -19.80
CA PRO A 198 -19.98 -7.17 -18.41
C PRO A 198 -19.97 -8.29 -17.36
N SER A 199 -20.71 -9.36 -17.59
CA SER A 199 -20.77 -10.51 -16.67
C SER A 199 -19.44 -11.27 -16.62
N HIS A 200 -18.77 -11.41 -17.76
CA HIS A 200 -17.45 -12.04 -17.84
C HIS A 200 -16.42 -11.19 -17.13
N LEU A 201 -16.39 -9.86 -17.40
CA LEU A 201 -15.54 -8.90 -16.71
C LEU A 201 -15.73 -8.98 -15.18
N ALA A 202 -16.97 -8.86 -14.68
CA ALA A 202 -17.25 -8.87 -13.24
C ALA A 202 -16.72 -10.12 -12.55
N ARG A 203 -16.96 -11.29 -13.13
CA ARG A 203 -16.51 -12.57 -12.58
C ARG A 203 -14.99 -12.69 -12.57
N GLN A 204 -14.35 -12.43 -13.70
CA GLN A 204 -12.88 -12.56 -13.84
C GLN A 204 -12.14 -11.47 -13.06
N PHE A 205 -12.64 -10.24 -13.05
CA PHE A 205 -12.07 -9.17 -12.25
C PHE A 205 -12.03 -9.52 -10.76
N ARG A 206 -13.18 -10.07 -10.25
CA ARG A 206 -13.24 -10.53 -8.86
C ARG A 206 -12.32 -11.72 -8.59
N ALA A 207 -12.21 -12.65 -9.54
CA ALA A 207 -11.34 -13.83 -9.41
C ALA A 207 -9.85 -13.42 -9.34
N HIS A 208 -9.42 -12.44 -10.15
CA HIS A 208 -8.00 -12.04 -10.23
C HIS A 208 -7.62 -10.96 -9.23
N PHE A 209 -8.48 -9.96 -8.99
CA PHE A 209 -8.19 -8.83 -8.11
C PHE A 209 -8.81 -8.96 -6.70
N GLY A 210 -9.57 -10.02 -6.43
CA GLY A 210 -10.20 -10.28 -5.13
C GLY A 210 -11.34 -9.32 -4.76
N THR A 211 -11.67 -8.36 -5.63
CA THR A 211 -12.65 -7.30 -5.36
C THR A 211 -13.54 -7.05 -6.57
N THR A 212 -14.70 -6.40 -6.38
CA THR A 212 -15.54 -5.99 -7.51
C THR A 212 -14.93 -4.77 -8.22
N VAL A 213 -15.23 -4.60 -9.52
CA VAL A 213 -14.82 -3.42 -10.29
C VAL A 213 -15.26 -2.12 -9.59
N GLY A 214 -16.49 -2.07 -9.08
CA GLY A 214 -17.01 -0.88 -8.39
C GLY A 214 -16.26 -0.58 -7.07
N ASP A 215 -15.88 -1.60 -6.30
CA ASP A 215 -15.06 -1.42 -5.11
C ASP A 215 -13.64 -0.99 -5.45
N TYR A 216 -13.08 -1.53 -6.53
CA TYR A 216 -11.76 -1.15 -7.03
C TYR A 216 -11.74 0.34 -7.44
N VAL A 217 -12.75 0.80 -8.19
CA VAL A 217 -12.90 2.23 -8.55
C VAL A 217 -13.01 3.11 -7.30
N ARG A 218 -13.86 2.73 -6.32
CA ARG A 218 -13.98 3.49 -5.06
C ARG A 218 -12.66 3.55 -4.29
N GLN A 219 -11.90 2.46 -4.32
CA GLN A 219 -10.57 2.41 -3.72
C GLN A 219 -9.65 3.45 -4.36
N LEU A 220 -9.52 3.45 -5.69
CA LEU A 220 -8.69 4.41 -6.42
C LEU A 220 -9.09 5.87 -6.14
N ARG A 221 -10.41 6.15 -6.05
CA ARG A 221 -10.92 7.49 -5.71
C ARG A 221 -10.49 7.94 -4.32
N VAL A 222 -10.66 7.08 -3.31
CA VAL A 222 -10.25 7.38 -1.92
C VAL A 222 -8.75 7.61 -1.87
N GLU A 223 -8.01 6.81 -2.57
CA GLU A 223 -6.56 6.91 -2.66
C GLU A 223 -6.11 8.23 -3.28
N TRP A 224 -6.71 8.61 -4.38
CA TRP A 224 -6.43 9.88 -5.02
C TRP A 224 -6.80 11.06 -4.10
N VAL A 225 -7.96 10.99 -3.40
CA VAL A 225 -8.35 11.99 -2.41
C VAL A 225 -7.30 12.11 -1.30
N ALA A 226 -6.85 11.00 -0.73
CA ALA A 226 -5.84 11.01 0.33
C ALA A 226 -4.56 11.73 -0.13
N GLU A 227 -4.14 11.49 -1.38
CA GLU A 227 -2.99 12.17 -1.98
C GLU A 227 -3.26 13.70 -2.16
N GLN A 228 -4.42 14.10 -2.70
CA GLN A 228 -4.74 15.51 -2.87
C GLN A 228 -4.82 16.25 -1.53
N LEU A 229 -5.35 15.61 -0.50
CA LEU A 229 -5.44 16.20 0.84
C LEU A 229 -4.06 16.49 1.47
N THR A 230 -3.02 15.79 1.04
CA THR A 230 -1.64 16.02 1.52
C THR A 230 -0.87 17.06 0.69
N ARG A 231 -1.36 17.40 -0.50
CA ARG A 231 -0.62 18.22 -1.49
C ARG A 231 -1.28 19.52 -1.87
N THR A 232 -2.58 19.67 -1.57
CA THR A 232 -3.34 20.82 -2.02
C THR A 232 -4.16 21.42 -0.89
N THR A 233 -4.48 22.70 -1.02
CA THR A 233 -5.40 23.44 -0.14
C THR A 233 -6.85 23.41 -0.62
N MET A 234 -7.17 22.64 -1.69
CA MET A 234 -8.54 22.48 -2.20
C MET A 234 -9.49 22.07 -1.08
N SER A 235 -10.71 22.57 -1.08
CA SER A 235 -11.73 22.18 -0.12
C SER A 235 -12.07 20.68 -0.21
N LEU A 236 -12.59 20.09 0.86
CA LEU A 236 -12.99 18.68 0.84
C LEU A 236 -14.06 18.38 -0.21
N SER A 237 -14.94 19.35 -0.46
CA SER A 237 -15.98 19.25 -1.49
C SER A 237 -15.38 19.22 -2.89
N GLU A 238 -14.46 20.14 -3.20
CA GLU A 238 -13.78 20.20 -4.50
C GLU A 238 -12.98 18.92 -4.77
N VAL A 239 -12.21 18.45 -3.80
CA VAL A 239 -11.46 17.19 -3.94
C VAL A 239 -12.40 16.01 -4.14
N GLY A 240 -13.54 15.97 -3.43
CA GLY A 240 -14.52 14.90 -3.56
C GLY A 240 -15.15 14.86 -4.97
N ILE A 241 -15.57 16.01 -5.48
CA ILE A 241 -16.13 16.15 -6.84
C ILE A 241 -15.08 15.76 -7.89
N ALA A 242 -13.86 16.28 -7.76
CA ALA A 242 -12.76 15.98 -8.67
C ALA A 242 -12.37 14.50 -8.67
N ALA A 243 -12.61 13.78 -7.58
CA ALA A 243 -12.41 12.34 -7.47
C ALA A 243 -13.59 11.51 -8.02
N GLY A 244 -14.69 12.13 -8.39
CA GLY A 244 -15.89 11.48 -8.91
C GLY A 244 -16.86 10.98 -7.85
N PHE A 245 -16.82 11.50 -6.61
CA PHE A 245 -17.87 11.27 -5.61
C PHE A 245 -19.08 12.16 -5.88
N SER A 246 -20.29 11.64 -5.58
CA SER A 246 -21.53 12.39 -5.76
C SER A 246 -21.64 13.60 -4.82
N ASP A 247 -21.09 13.46 -3.62
CA ASP A 247 -21.14 14.47 -2.57
C ASP A 247 -20.07 14.22 -1.50
N GLN A 248 -19.87 15.22 -0.64
CA GLN A 248 -18.90 15.16 0.46
C GLN A 248 -19.24 14.10 1.51
N SER A 249 -20.53 13.79 1.71
CA SER A 249 -20.95 12.78 2.68
C SER A 249 -20.59 11.38 2.19
N HIS A 250 -20.77 11.13 0.90
CA HIS A 250 -20.36 9.88 0.25
C HIS A 250 -18.84 9.71 0.33
N LEU A 251 -18.07 10.74 -0.03
CA LEU A 251 -16.62 10.75 0.17
C LEU A 251 -16.25 10.41 1.61
N THR A 252 -16.82 11.12 2.59
CA THR A 252 -16.45 10.96 4.01
C THR A 252 -16.68 9.53 4.48
N ARG A 253 -17.83 8.93 4.15
CA ARG A 253 -18.15 7.53 4.50
C ARG A 253 -17.16 6.54 3.90
N GLU A 254 -16.90 6.65 2.59
CA GLU A 254 -15.98 5.75 1.88
C GLU A 254 -14.55 5.92 2.37
N PHE A 255 -14.12 7.15 2.60
CA PHE A 255 -12.79 7.46 3.09
C PHE A 255 -12.58 6.91 4.51
N GLN A 256 -13.52 7.17 5.42
CA GLN A 256 -13.46 6.65 6.80
C GLN A 256 -13.54 5.12 6.84
N ARG A 257 -14.38 4.51 6.01
CA ARG A 257 -14.49 3.04 5.91
C ARG A 257 -13.16 2.40 5.48
N ARG A 258 -12.40 3.05 4.58
CA ARG A 258 -11.19 2.47 3.97
C ARG A 258 -9.91 2.85 4.71
N LEU A 259 -9.83 4.09 5.20
CA LEU A 259 -8.61 4.62 5.82
C LEU A 259 -8.79 4.86 7.34
N GLY A 260 -9.97 4.56 7.88
CA GLY A 260 -10.26 4.64 9.32
C GLY A 260 -10.26 6.06 9.91
N ALA A 261 -10.10 7.10 9.08
CA ALA A 261 -10.12 8.50 9.49
C ALA A 261 -11.01 9.31 8.54
N THR A 262 -11.55 10.44 9.01
CA THR A 262 -12.26 11.36 8.10
C THR A 262 -11.28 12.14 7.22
N PRO A 263 -11.70 12.60 6.01
CA PRO A 263 -10.85 13.42 5.14
C PRO A 263 -10.27 14.65 5.84
N GLY A 264 -11.07 15.30 6.71
CA GLY A 264 -10.61 16.46 7.48
C GLY A 264 -9.57 16.13 8.54
N ALA A 265 -9.72 15.00 9.24
CA ALA A 265 -8.70 14.51 10.18
C ALA A 265 -7.41 14.13 9.43
N TRP A 266 -7.55 13.49 8.27
CA TRP A 266 -6.44 13.15 7.41
C TRP A 266 -5.62 14.37 6.98
N ARG A 267 -6.29 15.42 6.49
CA ARG A 267 -5.62 16.67 6.10
C ARG A 267 -4.89 17.32 7.26
N ARG A 268 -5.52 17.42 8.44
CA ARG A 268 -4.84 18.00 9.62
C ARG A 268 -3.58 17.25 10.01
N ARG A 269 -3.55 15.96 9.76
CA ARG A 269 -2.45 15.08 10.16
C ARG A 269 -1.32 15.03 9.13
N TYR A 270 -1.66 14.99 7.85
CA TYR A 270 -0.72 14.71 6.77
C TYR A 270 -0.64 15.84 5.72
N GLY A 271 -1.51 16.85 5.79
CA GLY A 271 -1.58 17.95 4.83
C GLY A 271 -0.49 18.99 5.02
N ILE A 272 -0.32 19.81 3.95
CA ILE A 272 0.56 20.98 3.95
C ILE A 272 -0.11 22.16 4.68
#